data_90c2798d6454db4ae79d5fd84d3f7ee5
#
_entry.id   90c2798d6454db4ae79d5fd84d3f7ee5
#
_cell.length_a   1.000
_cell.length_b   1.000
_cell.length_c   1.000
_cell.angle_alpha   90.00
_cell.angle_beta   90.00
_cell.angle_gamma   90.00
#
_symmetry.space_group_name_H-M   'P 1'
#
loop_
_entity.id
_entity.type
_entity.pdbx_description
1 polymer ?
#
loop_
_entity_poly.entity_id
_entity_poly.type
_entity_poly.pdbx_seq_one_letter_code
_entity_poly.pdbx_strand_id
1 'polypeptide(L)'
;DVTGAVTFPLSEKVTFTGMTSFPVGSEPEPNNRTIFKRLEEQTNVHIDWTAIQSDQWNDKITLNMSNPNTLTDFVFTADFTDSNLLRYADQGVILNLEDYIDNNMPNLQKVFEQYPEYRTMCTDSDGHIWALPWIEQLGAEKTAIQTIGNMSFINTKWLNFLGLSMPTTVDEFEQVLMAFRDNAASIKAEYGIDGDIIPMSCIVNNGDQDPSILINGFGEGYGDADKDRHIAVTNDRKVICAATQQGYRDGLDWLHKLYAEKLIDPECFTQEWSTYVSKGKAGRYGVCFSWDVANIDNLTDWEPLPALTADTRNITPQNGSFTSGFARGR
;
A
#
# COMPACT_ATOMS: atom_id res chain seq x y z
N ASP A 1 21.91 7.35 -30.97
CA ASP A 1 21.75 5.95 -31.47
C ASP A 1 22.78 5.05 -30.81
N VAL A 2 22.41 4.39 -29.72
CA VAL A 2 23.23 3.34 -29.09
C VAL A 2 22.88 2.03 -29.79
N THR A 3 23.58 1.74 -30.89
CA THR A 3 23.40 0.52 -31.69
C THR A 3 24.35 -0.61 -31.32
N GLY A 4 24.94 -0.59 -30.11
CA GLY A 4 25.86 -1.60 -29.63
C GLY A 4 25.43 -2.15 -28.26
N ALA A 5 25.68 -3.45 -28.01
CA ALA A 5 25.51 -4.02 -26.69
C ALA A 5 26.38 -3.27 -25.67
N VAL A 6 25.74 -2.61 -24.72
CA VAL A 6 26.44 -1.92 -23.61
C VAL A 6 27.08 -2.96 -22.72
N THR A 7 28.39 -2.85 -22.47
CA THR A 7 29.09 -3.72 -21.55
C THR A 7 29.30 -3.00 -20.21
N PHE A 8 28.89 -3.65 -19.13
CA PHE A 8 29.08 -3.15 -17.78
C PHE A 8 30.27 -3.82 -17.08
N PRO A 9 30.96 -3.10 -16.17
CA PRO A 9 30.81 -1.66 -15.90
C PRO A 9 31.24 -0.80 -17.08
N LEU A 10 30.65 0.39 -17.22
CA LEU A 10 31.06 1.38 -18.22
C LEU A 10 32.52 1.77 -18.02
N SER A 11 33.23 2.08 -19.11
CA SER A 11 34.64 2.52 -19.06
C SER A 11 34.82 3.87 -18.34
N GLU A 12 33.80 4.73 -18.45
CA GLU A 12 33.77 6.04 -17.78
C GLU A 12 32.53 6.10 -16.90
N LYS A 13 32.64 6.82 -15.77
CA LYS A 13 31.53 7.05 -14.86
C LYS A 13 30.51 7.97 -15.49
N VAL A 14 29.25 7.54 -15.53
CA VAL A 14 28.12 8.34 -16.00
C VAL A 14 27.25 8.70 -14.79
N THR A 15 26.73 9.92 -14.77
CA THR A 15 25.79 10.37 -13.72
C THR A 15 24.46 10.75 -14.36
N PHE A 16 23.38 10.22 -13.79
CA PHE A 16 22.02 10.59 -14.07
C PHE A 16 21.38 11.23 -12.84
N THR A 17 20.38 12.06 -13.06
CA THR A 17 19.54 12.60 -12.00
C THR A 17 18.28 11.74 -11.87
N GLY A 18 17.89 11.40 -10.65
CA GLY A 18 16.70 10.61 -10.35
C GLY A 18 15.85 11.26 -9.27
N MET A 19 14.53 11.11 -9.38
CA MET A 19 13.61 11.50 -8.31
C MET A 19 12.92 10.25 -7.77
N THR A 20 12.80 10.16 -6.44
CA THR A 20 12.12 9.03 -5.79
C THR A 20 11.45 9.43 -4.48
N SER A 21 10.47 8.65 -4.04
CA SER A 21 9.93 8.76 -2.69
C SER A 21 10.65 7.81 -1.73
N PHE A 22 10.62 8.14 -0.44
CA PHE A 22 11.05 7.23 0.62
C PHE A 22 10.02 7.23 1.77
N PRO A 23 9.76 6.05 2.39
CA PRO A 23 8.85 5.94 3.52
C PRO A 23 9.39 6.66 4.76
N VAL A 24 8.48 7.17 5.57
CA VAL A 24 8.81 7.74 6.88
C VAL A 24 9.57 6.73 7.73
N GLY A 25 10.70 7.18 8.32
CA GLY A 25 11.53 6.33 9.16
C GLY A 25 12.51 5.41 8.42
N SER A 26 12.55 5.45 7.08
CA SER A 26 13.56 4.76 6.28
C SER A 26 14.76 5.65 5.97
N GLU A 27 15.84 5.04 5.43
CA GLU A 27 17.02 5.76 4.93
C GLU A 27 16.61 6.73 3.79
N PRO A 28 16.77 8.04 3.98
CA PRO A 28 16.33 9.03 3.00
C PRO A 28 17.21 9.09 1.76
N GLU A 29 18.51 8.75 1.89
CA GLU A 29 19.45 8.78 0.77
C GLU A 29 19.58 7.40 0.13
N PRO A 30 19.04 7.21 -1.10
CA PRO A 30 19.09 5.89 -1.76
C PRO A 30 20.51 5.33 -1.92
N ASN A 31 21.50 6.18 -2.17
CA ASN A 31 22.90 5.74 -2.33
C ASN A 31 23.52 5.16 -1.05
N ASN A 32 22.91 5.35 0.11
CA ASN A 32 23.32 4.68 1.34
C ASN A 32 22.87 3.22 1.40
N ARG A 33 21.90 2.84 0.58
CA ARG A 33 21.35 1.46 0.54
C ARG A 33 22.28 0.53 -0.25
N THR A 34 22.45 -0.68 0.26
CA THR A 34 23.36 -1.70 -0.32
C THR A 34 23.07 -1.98 -1.80
N ILE A 35 21.81 -1.98 -2.22
CA ILE A 35 21.43 -2.26 -3.60
C ILE A 35 21.96 -1.20 -4.56
N PHE A 36 21.84 0.09 -4.24
CA PHE A 36 22.32 1.17 -5.11
C PHE A 36 23.85 1.25 -5.15
N LYS A 37 24.52 0.96 -4.02
CA LYS A 37 26.00 0.82 -4.00
C LYS A 37 26.49 -0.28 -4.93
N ARG A 38 25.85 -1.45 -4.88
CA ARG A 38 26.16 -2.59 -5.77
C ARG A 38 25.87 -2.27 -7.24
N LEU A 39 24.75 -1.58 -7.51
CA LEU A 39 24.43 -1.17 -8.87
C LEU A 39 25.47 -0.21 -9.42
N GLU A 40 25.90 0.79 -8.65
CA GLU A 40 26.96 1.72 -9.06
C GLU A 40 28.26 0.97 -9.32
N GLU A 41 28.69 0.06 -8.43
CA GLU A 41 29.89 -0.76 -8.60
C GLU A 41 29.84 -1.65 -9.88
N GLN A 42 28.68 -2.24 -10.14
CA GLN A 42 28.50 -3.15 -11.29
C GLN A 42 28.34 -2.43 -12.61
N THR A 43 27.83 -1.21 -12.61
CA THR A 43 27.47 -0.48 -13.84
C THR A 43 28.41 0.67 -14.15
N ASN A 44 29.09 1.22 -13.16
CA ASN A 44 29.79 2.52 -13.20
C ASN A 44 28.83 3.70 -13.54
N VAL A 45 27.55 3.55 -13.14
CA VAL A 45 26.52 4.58 -13.25
C VAL A 45 26.16 5.08 -11.86
N HIS A 46 26.34 6.38 -11.64
CA HIS A 46 25.92 7.08 -10.44
C HIS A 46 24.56 7.72 -10.65
N ILE A 47 23.74 7.76 -9.61
CA ILE A 47 22.47 8.49 -9.64
C ILE A 47 22.51 9.56 -8.57
N ASP A 48 22.31 10.81 -8.99
CA ASP A 48 22.11 11.94 -8.10
C ASP A 48 20.64 12.06 -7.76
N TRP A 49 20.28 11.68 -6.53
CA TRP A 49 18.89 11.51 -6.13
C TRP A 49 18.29 12.78 -5.53
N THR A 50 17.10 13.14 -6.00
CA THR A 50 16.14 13.97 -5.29
C THR A 50 15.14 13.06 -4.56
N ALA A 51 15.43 12.75 -3.30
CA ALA A 51 14.59 11.88 -2.48
C ALA A 51 13.58 12.71 -1.67
N ILE A 52 12.30 12.36 -1.77
CA ILE A 52 11.19 13.09 -1.14
C ILE A 52 10.44 12.14 -0.21
N GLN A 53 10.13 12.62 1.01
CA GLN A 53 9.35 11.86 1.95
C GLN A 53 7.95 11.57 1.40
N SER A 54 7.44 10.36 1.61
CA SER A 54 6.21 9.86 1.00
C SER A 54 4.97 10.76 1.23
N ASP A 55 4.86 11.37 2.42
CA ASP A 55 3.76 12.30 2.75
C ASP A 55 3.75 13.57 1.88
N GLN A 56 4.88 13.94 1.30
CA GLN A 56 5.03 15.12 0.43
C GLN A 56 5.08 14.76 -1.06
N TRP A 57 5.09 13.47 -1.37
CA TRP A 57 5.38 12.99 -2.72
C TRP A 57 4.42 13.53 -3.77
N ASN A 58 3.12 13.39 -3.55
CA ASN A 58 2.11 13.77 -4.54
C ASN A 58 2.17 15.25 -4.93
N ASP A 59 2.39 16.13 -3.96
CA ASP A 59 2.50 17.56 -4.21
C ASP A 59 3.79 17.89 -4.98
N LYS A 60 4.89 17.30 -4.56
CA LYS A 60 6.21 17.57 -5.16
C LYS A 60 6.33 17.01 -6.57
N ILE A 61 5.87 15.77 -6.80
CA ILE A 61 5.94 15.18 -8.14
C ILE A 61 5.01 15.91 -9.12
N THR A 62 3.82 16.31 -8.68
CA THR A 62 2.89 17.08 -9.52
C THR A 62 3.49 18.41 -9.94
N LEU A 63 4.15 19.13 -9.00
CA LEU A 63 4.83 20.38 -9.28
C LEU A 63 5.99 20.18 -10.26
N ASN A 64 6.79 19.14 -10.04
CA ASN A 64 7.94 18.81 -10.87
C ASN A 64 7.51 18.46 -12.31
N MET A 65 6.50 17.59 -12.47
CA MET A 65 5.97 17.22 -13.78
C MET A 65 5.31 18.38 -14.53
N SER A 66 4.94 19.44 -13.84
CA SER A 66 4.35 20.65 -14.45
C SER A 66 5.43 21.63 -14.97
N ASN A 67 6.70 21.42 -14.64
CA ASN A 67 7.79 22.29 -15.05
C ASN A 67 8.92 21.47 -15.69
N PRO A 68 8.99 21.43 -17.04
CA PRO A 68 10.02 20.65 -17.75
C PRO A 68 11.47 21.01 -17.37
N ASN A 69 11.72 22.22 -16.87
CA ASN A 69 13.07 22.65 -16.48
C ASN A 69 13.55 22.07 -15.14
N THR A 70 12.66 21.43 -14.38
CA THR A 70 12.97 20.81 -13.09
C THR A 70 12.91 19.29 -13.13
N LEU A 71 12.63 18.72 -14.31
CA LEU A 71 12.59 17.27 -14.49
C LEU A 71 13.98 16.67 -14.30
N THR A 72 14.03 15.58 -13.57
CA THR A 72 15.19 14.68 -13.52
C THR A 72 15.19 13.77 -14.75
N ASP A 73 16.32 13.09 -15.03
CA ASP A 73 16.42 12.16 -16.16
C ASP A 73 15.37 11.04 -16.06
N PHE A 74 15.02 10.62 -14.84
CA PHE A 74 13.94 9.67 -14.60
C PHE A 74 13.30 9.87 -13.23
N VAL A 75 12.07 9.32 -13.07
CA VAL A 75 11.36 9.21 -11.81
C VAL A 75 11.23 7.72 -11.46
N PHE A 76 11.60 7.36 -10.25
CA PHE A 76 11.55 6.01 -9.72
C PHE A 76 10.46 5.90 -8.65
N THR A 77 9.63 4.87 -8.70
CA THR A 77 8.47 4.69 -7.81
C THR A 77 7.47 5.86 -7.86
N ALA A 78 7.11 6.26 -9.07
CA ALA A 78 6.24 7.43 -9.27
C ALA A 78 4.80 7.20 -8.81
N ASP A 79 4.30 5.97 -8.87
CA ASP A 79 2.92 5.57 -8.55
C ASP A 79 1.86 6.41 -9.32
N PHE A 80 2.14 6.74 -10.57
CA PHE A 80 1.20 7.47 -11.40
C PHE A 80 -0.05 6.65 -11.69
N THR A 81 -1.21 7.28 -11.55
CA THR A 81 -2.46 6.73 -12.08
C THR A 81 -2.41 6.68 -13.60
N ASP A 82 -3.21 5.80 -14.22
CA ASP A 82 -3.31 5.71 -15.68
C ASP A 82 -3.66 7.06 -16.31
N SER A 83 -4.56 7.83 -15.68
CA SER A 83 -4.94 9.17 -16.16
C SER A 83 -3.78 10.17 -16.10
N ASN A 84 -2.92 10.08 -15.08
CA ASN A 84 -1.73 10.92 -14.99
C ASN A 84 -0.69 10.53 -16.03
N LEU A 85 -0.45 9.23 -16.25
CA LEU A 85 0.47 8.76 -17.29
C LEU A 85 0.04 9.26 -18.67
N LEU A 86 -1.21 9.06 -19.06
CA LEU A 86 -1.73 9.53 -20.35
C LEU A 86 -1.64 11.05 -20.49
N ARG A 87 -1.97 11.79 -19.45
CA ARG A 87 -1.84 13.25 -19.46
C ARG A 87 -0.40 13.73 -19.68
N TYR A 88 0.59 13.10 -19.00
CA TYR A 88 1.99 13.47 -19.16
C TYR A 88 2.55 13.00 -20.50
N ALA A 89 2.05 11.90 -21.05
CA ALA A 89 2.34 11.44 -22.41
C ALA A 89 1.85 12.44 -23.46
N ASP A 90 0.58 12.86 -23.38
CA ASP A 90 -0.01 13.85 -24.28
C ASP A 90 0.71 15.21 -24.25
N GLN A 91 1.25 15.56 -23.09
CA GLN A 91 2.07 16.77 -22.91
C GLN A 91 3.52 16.63 -23.39
N GLY A 92 3.94 15.42 -23.78
CA GLY A 92 5.31 15.12 -24.18
C GLY A 92 6.33 15.23 -23.02
N VAL A 93 5.87 15.06 -21.76
CA VAL A 93 6.71 15.14 -20.57
C VAL A 93 7.43 13.81 -20.31
N ILE A 94 6.83 12.70 -20.68
CA ILE A 94 7.39 11.35 -20.55
C ILE A 94 7.63 10.72 -21.93
N LEU A 95 8.60 9.80 -21.99
CA LEU A 95 9.01 9.14 -23.23
C LEU A 95 8.19 7.88 -23.48
N ASN A 96 7.93 7.63 -24.75
CA ASN A 96 7.50 6.32 -25.24
C ASN A 96 8.64 5.31 -25.09
N LEU A 97 8.38 4.16 -24.50
CA LEU A 97 9.40 3.20 -24.08
C LEU A 97 9.49 1.94 -24.95
N GLU A 98 8.59 1.68 -25.89
CA GLU A 98 8.54 0.41 -26.65
C GLU A 98 9.88 0.11 -27.32
N ASP A 99 10.40 1.07 -28.09
CA ASP A 99 11.67 0.88 -28.81
C ASP A 99 12.85 0.65 -27.87
N TYR A 100 12.84 1.29 -26.71
CA TYR A 100 13.88 1.08 -25.70
C TYR A 100 13.78 -0.29 -25.05
N ILE A 101 12.57 -0.74 -24.75
CA ILE A 101 12.30 -2.08 -24.21
C ILE A 101 12.74 -3.13 -25.21
N ASP A 102 12.29 -3.00 -26.47
CA ASP A 102 12.48 -4.00 -27.50
C ASP A 102 13.94 -4.10 -27.99
N ASN A 103 14.73 -3.05 -27.85
CA ASN A 103 16.11 -3.03 -28.32
C ASN A 103 17.15 -3.14 -27.19
N ASN A 104 16.80 -2.76 -25.95
CA ASN A 104 17.81 -2.57 -24.90
C ASN A 104 17.49 -3.26 -23.57
N MET A 105 16.32 -3.86 -23.41
CA MET A 105 15.91 -4.48 -22.11
C MET A 105 15.67 -5.99 -22.23
N PRO A 106 16.70 -6.82 -22.51
CA PRO A 106 16.53 -8.25 -22.81
C PRO A 106 15.93 -9.06 -21.65
N ASN A 107 16.11 -8.61 -20.40
CA ASN A 107 15.51 -9.28 -19.24
C ASN A 107 14.01 -9.00 -19.14
N LEU A 108 13.57 -7.76 -19.41
CA LEU A 108 12.15 -7.43 -19.44
C LEU A 108 11.44 -8.09 -20.62
N GLN A 109 12.09 -8.14 -21.77
CA GLN A 109 11.58 -8.88 -22.95
C GLN A 109 11.30 -10.35 -22.60
N LYS A 110 12.23 -11.05 -21.92
CA LYS A 110 12.01 -12.44 -21.48
C LYS A 110 10.82 -12.57 -20.54
N VAL A 111 10.59 -11.59 -19.68
CA VAL A 111 9.40 -11.57 -18.81
C VAL A 111 8.13 -11.42 -19.65
N PHE A 112 8.13 -10.53 -20.63
CA PHE A 112 6.99 -10.32 -21.51
C PHE A 112 6.74 -11.51 -22.48
N GLU A 113 7.79 -12.21 -22.90
CA GLU A 113 7.66 -13.46 -23.68
C GLU A 113 7.05 -14.59 -22.83
N GLN A 114 7.47 -14.70 -21.56
CA GLN A 114 6.97 -15.72 -20.66
C GLN A 114 5.56 -15.41 -20.13
N TYR A 115 5.24 -14.13 -19.95
CA TYR A 115 3.98 -13.62 -19.42
C TYR A 115 3.45 -12.46 -20.30
N PRO A 116 2.88 -12.78 -21.50
CA PRO A 116 2.45 -11.76 -22.46
C PRO A 116 1.42 -10.77 -21.92
N GLU A 117 0.64 -11.19 -20.91
CA GLU A 117 -0.34 -10.35 -20.26
C GLU A 117 0.29 -9.10 -19.62
N TYR A 118 1.51 -9.18 -19.09
CA TYR A 118 2.16 -8.02 -18.48
C TYR A 118 2.50 -6.95 -19.52
N ARG A 119 2.94 -7.35 -20.72
CA ARG A 119 3.11 -6.37 -21.81
C ARG A 119 1.79 -5.70 -22.16
N THR A 120 0.72 -6.50 -22.30
CA THR A 120 -0.63 -5.97 -22.57
C THR A 120 -1.09 -5.00 -21.48
N MET A 121 -0.84 -5.31 -20.22
CA MET A 121 -1.20 -4.44 -19.09
C MET A 121 -0.38 -3.14 -19.02
N CYS A 122 0.84 -3.13 -19.55
CA CYS A 122 1.66 -1.92 -19.66
C CYS A 122 1.22 -1.02 -20.82
N THR A 123 0.57 -1.60 -21.84
CA THR A 123 0.26 -0.93 -23.10
C THR A 123 -1.08 -0.19 -22.99
N ASP A 124 -1.12 1.05 -23.44
CA ASP A 124 -2.36 1.84 -23.52
C ASP A 124 -3.22 1.43 -24.74
N SER A 125 -4.35 2.13 -24.94
CA SER A 125 -5.28 1.86 -26.04
C SER A 125 -4.67 2.13 -27.42
N ASP A 126 -3.66 2.97 -27.50
CA ASP A 126 -3.01 3.40 -28.76
C ASP A 126 -1.75 2.56 -29.05
N GLY A 127 -1.43 1.63 -28.19
CA GLY A 127 -0.32 0.68 -28.34
C GLY A 127 0.99 1.13 -27.70
N HIS A 128 0.97 2.13 -26.83
CA HIS A 128 2.15 2.74 -26.25
C HIS A 128 2.43 2.30 -24.81
N ILE A 129 3.72 2.27 -24.45
CA ILE A 129 4.21 1.99 -23.09
C ILE A 129 4.95 3.23 -22.56
N TRP A 130 4.41 3.81 -21.49
CA TRP A 130 4.88 5.09 -20.93
C TRP A 130 5.67 4.95 -19.63
N ALA A 131 5.67 3.78 -19.02
CA ALA A 131 6.41 3.51 -17.78
C ALA A 131 6.83 2.04 -17.71
N LEU A 132 7.94 1.78 -17.00
CA LEU A 132 8.34 0.42 -16.68
C LEU A 132 7.45 -0.12 -15.56
N PRO A 133 7.02 -1.40 -15.65
CA PRO A 133 6.14 -1.99 -14.66
C PRO A 133 6.92 -2.44 -13.41
N TRP A 134 6.21 -2.45 -12.28
CA TRP A 134 6.57 -3.27 -11.13
C TRP A 134 5.83 -4.61 -11.22
N ILE A 135 6.53 -5.72 -11.13
CA ILE A 135 5.97 -7.07 -11.27
C ILE A 135 6.52 -7.95 -10.14
N GLU A 136 5.64 -8.46 -9.29
CA GLU A 136 5.96 -9.44 -8.25
C GLU A 136 5.56 -10.87 -8.61
N GLN A 137 4.51 -11.02 -9.42
CA GLN A 137 3.91 -12.33 -9.74
C GLN A 137 4.68 -13.05 -10.83
N LEU A 138 5.88 -13.48 -10.50
CA LEU A 138 6.73 -14.27 -11.37
C LEU A 138 6.80 -15.72 -10.86
N GLY A 139 6.95 -16.67 -11.79
CA GLY A 139 7.03 -18.08 -11.46
C GLY A 139 5.76 -18.86 -11.83
N ALA A 140 5.80 -20.18 -11.60
CA ALA A 140 4.76 -21.10 -12.07
C ALA A 140 3.38 -20.82 -11.47
N GLU A 141 3.32 -20.41 -10.21
CA GLU A 141 2.08 -20.20 -9.47
C GLU A 141 1.60 -18.76 -9.49
N LYS A 142 2.41 -17.82 -9.99
CA LYS A 142 2.11 -16.39 -10.00
C LYS A 142 1.61 -15.85 -8.65
N THR A 143 2.16 -16.37 -7.56
CA THR A 143 1.80 -15.93 -6.22
C THR A 143 2.51 -14.62 -5.90
N ALA A 144 1.78 -13.56 -5.65
CA ALA A 144 2.36 -12.31 -5.20
C ALA A 144 2.80 -12.43 -3.73
N ILE A 145 3.88 -11.73 -3.37
CA ILE A 145 4.33 -11.62 -1.98
C ILE A 145 3.29 -10.86 -1.17
N GLN A 146 2.70 -9.82 -1.75
CA GLN A 146 1.59 -9.05 -1.17
C GLN A 146 0.25 -9.54 -1.72
N THR A 147 -0.22 -10.67 -1.24
CA THR A 147 -1.53 -11.20 -1.64
C THR A 147 -2.69 -10.62 -0.84
N ILE A 148 -2.41 -10.03 0.31
CA ILE A 148 -3.41 -9.46 1.22
C ILE A 148 -2.96 -8.05 1.58
N GLY A 149 -3.68 -7.06 1.10
CA GLY A 149 -3.60 -5.70 1.58
C GLY A 149 -4.53 -5.46 2.78
N ASN A 150 -4.43 -4.31 3.42
CA ASN A 150 -5.35 -3.85 4.46
C ASN A 150 -5.48 -4.82 5.65
N MET A 151 -4.41 -5.48 6.07
CA MET A 151 -4.49 -6.38 7.21
C MET A 151 -4.76 -5.60 8.49
N SER A 152 -5.74 -6.07 9.25
CA SER A 152 -6.00 -5.58 10.60
C SER A 152 -5.21 -6.41 11.61
N PHE A 153 -4.59 -5.72 12.56
CA PHE A 153 -3.83 -6.33 13.66
C PHE A 153 -4.41 -5.89 15.00
N ILE A 154 -4.41 -6.82 15.96
CA ILE A 154 -4.89 -6.57 17.32
C ILE A 154 -3.76 -6.78 18.32
N ASN A 155 -3.69 -5.91 19.32
CA ASN A 155 -2.70 -5.95 20.38
C ASN A 155 -3.01 -7.08 21.37
N THR A 156 -2.33 -8.21 21.23
CA THR A 156 -2.51 -9.39 22.06
C THR A 156 -2.02 -9.20 23.49
N LYS A 157 -1.08 -8.30 23.72
CA LYS A 157 -0.60 -7.92 25.03
C LYS A 157 -1.70 -7.27 25.87
N TRP A 158 -2.53 -6.39 25.23
CA TRP A 158 -3.68 -5.81 25.92
C TRP A 158 -4.82 -6.82 26.11
N LEU A 159 -5.07 -7.70 25.11
CA LEU A 159 -6.03 -8.80 25.31
C LEU A 159 -5.66 -9.64 26.52
N ASN A 160 -4.41 -10.09 26.60
CA ASN A 160 -3.92 -10.91 27.71
C ASN A 160 -3.99 -10.19 29.06
N PHE A 161 -3.62 -8.92 29.10
CA PHE A 161 -3.68 -8.11 30.33
C PHE A 161 -5.10 -7.99 30.88
N LEU A 162 -6.08 -7.83 29.98
CA LEU A 162 -7.49 -7.70 30.36
C LEU A 162 -8.24 -9.05 30.46
N GLY A 163 -7.56 -10.16 30.17
CA GLY A 163 -8.18 -11.50 30.19
C GLY A 163 -9.22 -11.71 29.08
N LEU A 164 -9.04 -11.03 27.94
CA LEU A 164 -9.94 -11.10 26.79
C LEU A 164 -9.47 -12.16 25.78
N SER A 165 -10.41 -12.78 25.09
CA SER A 165 -10.14 -13.69 23.97
C SER A 165 -10.04 -12.91 22.64
N MET A 166 -9.39 -13.51 21.64
CA MET A 166 -9.38 -13.03 20.27
C MET A 166 -10.81 -12.99 19.72
N PRO A 167 -11.30 -11.82 19.27
CA PRO A 167 -12.66 -11.71 18.73
C PRO A 167 -12.79 -12.37 17.35
N THR A 168 -13.95 -12.98 17.08
CA THR A 168 -14.28 -13.61 15.81
C THR A 168 -15.56 -13.07 15.18
N THR A 169 -16.33 -12.31 15.96
CA THR A 169 -17.54 -11.63 15.49
C THR A 169 -17.43 -10.12 15.66
N VAL A 170 -18.26 -9.38 14.93
CA VAL A 170 -18.29 -7.90 15.05
C VAL A 170 -18.71 -7.46 16.46
N ASP A 171 -19.60 -8.22 17.11
CA ASP A 171 -20.05 -7.92 18.48
C ASP A 171 -18.94 -8.15 19.51
N GLU A 172 -18.20 -9.27 19.40
CA GLU A 172 -17.04 -9.53 20.27
C GLU A 172 -15.95 -8.49 20.06
N PHE A 173 -15.71 -8.09 18.81
CA PHE A 173 -14.72 -7.05 18.49
C PHE A 173 -15.11 -5.70 19.09
N GLU A 174 -16.36 -5.29 18.96
CA GLU A 174 -16.87 -4.08 19.61
C GLU A 174 -16.66 -4.13 21.13
N GLN A 175 -16.93 -5.26 21.78
CA GLN A 175 -16.70 -5.44 23.22
C GLN A 175 -15.23 -5.31 23.60
N VAL A 176 -14.33 -5.85 22.78
CA VAL A 176 -12.89 -5.69 22.98
C VAL A 176 -12.48 -4.23 22.88
N LEU A 177 -12.95 -3.51 21.87
CA LEU A 177 -12.64 -2.08 21.72
C LEU A 177 -13.19 -1.26 22.90
N MET A 178 -14.39 -1.56 23.36
CA MET A 178 -14.95 -0.94 24.57
C MET A 178 -14.09 -1.23 25.80
N ALA A 179 -13.63 -2.47 25.97
CA ALA A 179 -12.76 -2.84 27.08
C ALA A 179 -11.42 -2.09 27.01
N PHE A 180 -10.83 -1.89 25.85
CA PHE A 180 -9.62 -1.09 25.69
C PHE A 180 -9.85 0.38 26.09
N ARG A 181 -10.96 0.98 25.66
CA ARG A 181 -11.34 2.34 26.04
C ARG A 181 -11.55 2.47 27.55
N ASP A 182 -12.34 1.58 28.11
CA ASP A 182 -12.79 1.67 29.53
C ASP A 182 -11.67 1.35 30.51
N ASN A 183 -10.65 0.58 30.09
CA ASN A 183 -9.46 0.27 30.87
C ASN A 183 -8.21 1.07 30.46
N ALA A 184 -8.37 2.15 29.71
CA ALA A 184 -7.26 2.94 29.18
C ALA A 184 -6.26 3.37 30.28
N ALA A 185 -6.73 3.80 31.45
CA ALA A 185 -5.87 4.20 32.56
C ALA A 185 -5.01 3.04 33.10
N SER A 186 -5.58 1.84 33.17
CA SER A 186 -4.86 0.64 33.64
C SER A 186 -3.83 0.18 32.61
N ILE A 187 -4.18 0.19 31.33
CA ILE A 187 -3.26 -0.12 30.20
C ILE A 187 -2.08 0.86 30.20
N LYS A 188 -2.34 2.16 30.32
CA LYS A 188 -1.28 3.19 30.39
C LYS A 188 -0.34 2.95 31.56
N ALA A 189 -0.88 2.65 32.74
CA ALA A 189 -0.08 2.42 33.94
C ALA A 189 0.79 1.15 33.84
N GLU A 190 0.22 0.07 33.30
CA GLU A 190 0.93 -1.21 33.12
C GLU A 190 2.09 -1.12 32.15
N TYR A 191 1.89 -0.45 31.02
CA TYR A 191 2.87 -0.43 29.93
C TYR A 191 3.66 0.88 29.83
N GLY A 192 3.44 1.84 30.71
CA GLY A 192 4.14 3.12 30.72
C GLY A 192 3.87 3.96 29.46
N ILE A 193 2.66 3.88 28.91
CA ILE A 193 2.29 4.56 27.68
C ILE A 193 2.08 6.04 27.93
N ASP A 194 2.79 6.88 27.19
CA ASP A 194 2.56 8.32 27.20
C ASP A 194 1.53 8.70 26.09
N GLY A 195 0.59 9.57 26.43
CA GLY A 195 -0.53 9.92 25.55
C GLY A 195 -1.79 9.08 25.78
N ASP A 196 -2.81 9.32 24.96
CA ASP A 196 -4.10 8.64 25.09
C ASP A 196 -4.10 7.26 24.43
N ILE A 197 -4.76 6.31 25.06
CA ILE A 197 -5.05 5.00 24.47
C ILE A 197 -6.09 5.18 23.36
N ILE A 198 -5.82 4.54 22.25
CA ILE A 198 -6.68 4.55 21.06
C ILE A 198 -7.11 3.11 20.80
N PRO A 199 -8.38 2.76 21.05
CA PRO A 199 -8.85 1.38 20.89
C PRO A 199 -8.61 0.85 19.47
N MET A 200 -8.92 1.66 18.43
CA MET A 200 -8.63 1.35 17.04
C MET A 200 -8.19 2.61 16.30
N SER A 201 -7.07 2.56 15.60
CA SER A 201 -6.62 3.65 14.72
C SER A 201 -6.53 3.19 13.28
N CYS A 202 -6.82 4.11 12.37
CA CYS A 202 -6.81 3.89 10.92
C CYS A 202 -6.56 5.20 10.19
N ILE A 203 -6.37 5.13 8.86
CA ILE A 203 -6.35 6.31 7.98
C ILE A 203 -7.37 6.06 6.87
N VAL A 204 -8.47 6.78 6.90
CA VAL A 204 -9.55 6.63 5.92
C VAL A 204 -9.06 7.05 4.53
N ASN A 205 -9.41 6.30 3.51
CA ASN A 205 -9.00 6.47 2.12
C ASN A 205 -7.48 6.32 1.87
N ASN A 206 -6.77 5.66 2.77
CA ASN A 206 -5.35 5.39 2.60
C ASN A 206 -5.07 3.89 2.52
N GLY A 207 -5.06 3.33 1.32
CA GLY A 207 -4.58 2.00 1.01
C GLY A 207 -4.73 0.97 2.13
N ASP A 208 -3.60 0.53 2.64
CA ASP A 208 -3.50 -0.53 3.65
C ASP A 208 -3.95 -0.13 5.07
N GLN A 209 -4.18 1.16 5.32
CA GLN A 209 -4.61 1.67 6.63
C GLN A 209 -6.10 1.94 6.74
N ASP A 210 -6.85 1.73 5.66
CA ASP A 210 -8.29 1.98 5.63
C ASP A 210 -9.07 0.88 6.35
N PRO A 211 -10.05 1.24 7.23
CA PRO A 211 -10.80 0.28 8.01
C PRO A 211 -11.89 -0.46 7.21
N SER A 212 -12.06 -0.16 5.93
CA SER A 212 -13.13 -0.73 5.09
C SER A 212 -13.06 -2.25 4.98
N ILE A 213 -11.88 -2.87 5.18
CA ILE A 213 -11.74 -4.33 5.23
C ILE A 213 -12.70 -4.97 6.26
N LEU A 214 -13.03 -4.26 7.33
CA LEU A 214 -13.95 -4.76 8.36
C LEU A 214 -15.40 -4.87 7.86
N ILE A 215 -15.77 -4.15 6.80
CA ILE A 215 -17.09 -4.24 6.16
C ILE A 215 -17.31 -5.63 5.56
N ASN A 216 -16.24 -6.38 5.28
CA ASN A 216 -16.33 -7.77 4.83
C ASN A 216 -17.07 -8.68 5.85
N GLY A 217 -17.15 -8.31 7.11
CA GLY A 217 -17.97 -8.97 8.12
C GLY A 217 -19.46 -8.97 7.80
N PHE A 218 -19.93 -8.09 6.93
CA PHE A 218 -21.36 -7.87 6.59
C PHE A 218 -21.74 -8.35 5.19
N GLY A 219 -20.79 -8.84 4.39
CA GLY A 219 -21.08 -9.33 3.05
C GLY A 219 -19.81 -9.71 2.27
N GLU A 220 -19.98 -10.41 1.16
CA GLU A 220 -18.88 -10.96 0.37
C GLU A 220 -18.06 -9.88 -0.33
N GLY A 221 -16.81 -9.65 0.12
CA GLY A 221 -15.86 -8.76 -0.53
C GLY A 221 -16.26 -7.28 -0.54
N TYR A 222 -17.18 -6.86 0.33
CA TYR A 222 -17.72 -5.50 0.28
C TYR A 222 -16.73 -4.42 0.72
N GLY A 223 -15.78 -4.77 1.58
CA GLY A 223 -14.78 -3.85 2.08
C GLY A 223 -13.39 -4.06 1.47
N ASP A 224 -13.30 -4.83 0.40
CA ASP A 224 -12.03 -5.26 -0.17
C ASP A 224 -11.28 -4.17 -0.96
N ALA A 225 -10.10 -4.56 -1.43
CA ALA A 225 -9.04 -3.75 -2.01
C ALA A 225 -9.44 -2.82 -3.16
N ASP A 226 -10.59 -3.02 -3.79
CA ASP A 226 -11.09 -2.08 -4.80
C ASP A 226 -12.12 -1.08 -4.26
N LYS A 227 -11.95 -0.67 -3.01
CA LYS A 227 -12.79 0.30 -2.31
C LYS A 227 -13.03 1.59 -3.09
N ASP A 228 -12.06 2.05 -3.85
CA ASP A 228 -12.18 3.27 -4.65
C ASP A 228 -13.16 3.12 -5.82
N ARG A 229 -13.40 1.88 -6.26
CA ARG A 229 -14.34 1.57 -7.35
C ARG A 229 -15.60 0.89 -6.86
N HIS A 230 -15.59 0.38 -5.63
CA HIS A 230 -16.68 -0.39 -5.02
C HIS A 230 -17.15 -1.58 -5.87
N ILE A 231 -16.24 -2.18 -6.62
CA ILE A 231 -16.53 -3.35 -7.46
C ILE A 231 -16.05 -4.59 -6.72
N ALA A 232 -16.96 -5.53 -6.51
CA ALA A 232 -16.65 -6.84 -5.94
C ALA A 232 -17.11 -7.96 -6.87
N VAL A 233 -16.40 -9.08 -6.80
CA VAL A 233 -16.80 -10.33 -7.46
C VAL A 233 -17.23 -11.32 -6.38
N THR A 234 -18.50 -11.71 -6.41
CA THR A 234 -19.07 -12.66 -5.44
C THR A 234 -18.57 -14.08 -5.66
N ASN A 235 -18.77 -14.96 -4.68
CA ASN A 235 -18.37 -16.38 -4.78
C ASN A 235 -19.05 -17.10 -5.96
N ASP A 236 -20.25 -16.68 -6.37
CA ASP A 236 -20.96 -17.17 -7.57
C ASP A 236 -20.53 -16.45 -8.87
N ARG A 237 -19.41 -15.73 -8.83
CA ARG A 237 -18.76 -15.03 -9.96
C ARG A 237 -19.60 -13.91 -10.59
N LYS A 238 -20.44 -13.27 -9.81
CA LYS A 238 -21.15 -12.07 -10.26
C LYS A 238 -20.35 -10.83 -9.90
N VAL A 239 -20.28 -9.90 -10.83
CA VAL A 239 -19.73 -8.56 -10.59
C VAL A 239 -20.85 -7.70 -10.01
N ILE A 240 -20.58 -7.10 -8.84
CA ILE A 240 -21.53 -6.23 -8.14
C ILE A 240 -20.88 -4.91 -7.78
N CYS A 241 -21.69 -3.87 -7.62
CA CYS A 241 -21.28 -2.66 -6.94
C CYS A 241 -21.52 -2.83 -5.44
N ALA A 242 -20.45 -2.96 -4.65
CA ALA A 242 -20.53 -3.21 -3.21
C ALA A 242 -21.28 -2.10 -2.49
N ALA A 243 -21.07 -0.82 -2.86
CA ALA A 243 -21.70 0.34 -2.24
C ALA A 243 -23.24 0.35 -2.35
N THR A 244 -23.83 -0.46 -3.25
CA THR A 244 -25.30 -0.58 -3.38
C THR A 244 -25.87 -1.75 -2.55
N GLN A 245 -25.03 -2.52 -1.89
CA GLN A 245 -25.45 -3.68 -1.13
C GLN A 245 -25.84 -3.31 0.31
N GLN A 246 -26.87 -4.00 0.84
CA GLN A 246 -27.34 -3.73 2.22
C GLN A 246 -26.22 -3.98 3.25
N GLY A 247 -25.45 -5.09 3.11
CA GLY A 247 -24.36 -5.39 4.02
C GLY A 247 -23.25 -4.34 4.03
N TYR A 248 -23.00 -3.67 2.89
CA TYR A 248 -22.05 -2.55 2.87
C TYR A 248 -22.57 -1.38 3.73
N ARG A 249 -23.84 -1.05 3.61
CA ARG A 249 -24.49 -0.03 4.44
C ARG A 249 -24.47 -0.41 5.92
N ASP A 250 -24.80 -1.66 6.25
CA ASP A 250 -24.78 -2.15 7.64
C ASP A 250 -23.37 -2.04 8.24
N GLY A 251 -22.35 -2.35 7.47
CA GLY A 251 -20.96 -2.18 7.88
C GLY A 251 -20.56 -0.72 8.10
N LEU A 252 -21.01 0.18 7.23
CA LEU A 252 -20.79 1.63 7.42
C LEU A 252 -21.53 2.17 8.65
N ASP A 253 -22.76 1.75 8.87
CA ASP A 253 -23.54 2.16 10.05
C ASP A 253 -22.86 1.65 11.33
N TRP A 254 -22.29 0.46 11.31
CA TRP A 254 -21.49 -0.09 12.42
C TRP A 254 -20.19 0.70 12.64
N LEU A 255 -19.40 0.98 11.60
CA LEU A 255 -18.19 1.82 11.72
C LEU A 255 -18.51 3.22 12.25
N HIS A 256 -19.62 3.81 11.79
CA HIS A 256 -20.11 5.09 12.30
C HIS A 256 -20.42 5.01 13.81
N LYS A 257 -21.08 3.93 14.25
CA LYS A 257 -21.34 3.69 15.68
C LYS A 257 -20.04 3.62 16.47
N LEU A 258 -19.04 2.83 16.00
CA LEU A 258 -17.74 2.74 16.68
C LEU A 258 -17.06 4.11 16.81
N TYR A 259 -17.11 4.91 15.74
CA TYR A 259 -16.57 6.28 15.77
C TYR A 259 -17.31 7.18 16.77
N ALA A 260 -18.63 7.17 16.77
CA ALA A 260 -19.46 7.96 17.69
C ALA A 260 -19.21 7.59 19.16
N GLU A 261 -18.92 6.32 19.44
CA GLU A 261 -18.57 5.81 20.76
C GLU A 261 -17.11 6.00 21.16
N LYS A 262 -16.33 6.71 20.34
CA LYS A 262 -14.90 6.99 20.54
C LYS A 262 -14.03 5.73 20.60
N LEU A 263 -14.42 4.72 19.86
CA LEU A 263 -13.65 3.48 19.70
C LEU A 263 -12.66 3.56 18.54
N ILE A 264 -12.85 4.54 17.64
CA ILE A 264 -11.95 4.84 16.52
C ILE A 264 -11.23 6.17 16.80
N ASP A 265 -9.96 6.24 16.37
CA ASP A 265 -9.13 7.45 16.43
C ASP A 265 -9.87 8.64 15.80
N PRO A 266 -10.11 9.73 16.53
CA PRO A 266 -10.82 10.89 15.98
C PRO A 266 -10.08 11.56 14.82
N GLU A 267 -8.76 11.35 14.71
CA GLU A 267 -7.93 11.90 13.63
C GLU A 267 -7.89 11.00 12.39
N CYS A 268 -8.63 9.90 12.36
CA CYS A 268 -8.58 8.91 11.26
C CYS A 268 -8.89 9.49 9.87
N PHE A 269 -9.59 10.63 9.77
CA PHE A 269 -9.89 11.32 8.52
C PHE A 269 -8.84 12.34 8.09
N THR A 270 -7.90 12.69 8.97
CA THR A 270 -7.00 13.83 8.75
C THR A 270 -5.54 13.54 9.05
N GLN A 271 -5.25 12.43 9.74
CA GLN A 271 -3.86 12.08 10.06
C GLN A 271 -3.13 11.52 8.86
N GLU A 272 -1.85 11.91 8.74
CA GLU A 272 -0.93 11.36 7.77
C GLU A 272 -0.23 10.11 8.32
N TRP A 273 0.37 9.33 7.42
CA TRP A 273 1.13 8.12 7.76
C TRP A 273 2.18 8.34 8.85
N SER A 274 2.92 9.45 8.80
CA SER A 274 3.94 9.80 9.80
C SER A 274 3.37 9.93 11.21
N THR A 275 2.22 10.58 11.33
CA THR A 275 1.49 10.74 12.61
C THR A 275 0.98 9.38 13.10
N TYR A 276 0.40 8.59 12.20
CA TYR A 276 -0.09 7.26 12.49
C TYR A 276 1.03 6.34 13.02
N VAL A 277 2.17 6.29 12.34
CA VAL A 277 3.35 5.53 12.80
C VAL A 277 3.88 6.03 14.15
N SER A 278 3.94 7.33 14.34
CA SER A 278 4.43 7.93 15.59
C SER A 278 3.56 7.54 16.80
N LYS A 279 2.24 7.57 16.66
CA LYS A 279 1.30 7.11 17.69
C LYS A 279 1.45 5.61 17.97
N GLY A 280 1.61 4.80 16.91
CA GLY A 280 1.80 3.35 17.03
C GLY A 280 3.08 3.01 17.78
N LYS A 281 4.23 3.60 17.39
CA LYS A 281 5.53 3.42 18.07
C LYS A 281 5.53 3.90 19.53
N ALA A 282 4.61 4.79 19.88
CA ALA A 282 4.37 5.16 21.27
C ALA A 282 3.48 4.15 22.03
N GLY A 283 3.11 3.02 21.39
CA GLY A 283 2.35 1.92 22.00
C GLY A 283 0.87 2.25 22.26
N ARG A 284 0.28 3.21 21.53
CA ARG A 284 -1.03 3.78 21.87
C ARG A 284 -2.22 3.00 21.29
N TYR A 285 -2.00 2.00 20.42
CA TYR A 285 -3.05 1.32 19.66
C TYR A 285 -3.45 -0.04 20.24
N GLY A 286 -4.77 -0.29 20.30
CA GLY A 286 -5.33 -1.62 20.52
C GLY A 286 -5.53 -2.40 19.24
N VAL A 287 -5.95 -1.72 18.16
CA VAL A 287 -6.12 -2.26 16.81
C VAL A 287 -5.54 -1.27 15.80
N CYS A 288 -4.84 -1.78 14.81
CA CYS A 288 -4.30 -0.99 13.71
C CYS A 288 -4.37 -1.74 12.37
N PHE A 289 -4.14 -1.02 11.26
CA PHE A 289 -4.16 -1.55 9.91
C PHE A 289 -2.83 -1.27 9.24
N SER A 290 -2.27 -2.27 8.58
CA SER A 290 -1.03 -2.16 7.81
C SER A 290 -0.83 -3.41 6.97
N TRP A 291 0.05 -3.34 5.98
CA TRP A 291 0.56 -4.53 5.31
C TRP A 291 1.60 -5.29 6.19
N ASP A 292 2.22 -4.60 7.15
CA ASP A 292 3.10 -5.19 8.17
C ASP A 292 3.07 -4.32 9.44
N VAL A 293 2.72 -4.93 10.57
CA VAL A 293 2.66 -4.23 11.86
C VAL A 293 4.03 -3.76 12.35
N ALA A 294 5.12 -4.35 11.86
CA ALA A 294 6.49 -3.91 12.18
C ALA A 294 6.77 -2.46 11.75
N ASN A 295 6.00 -1.91 10.83
CA ASN A 295 6.08 -0.50 10.47
C ASN A 295 5.55 0.43 11.58
N ILE A 296 4.69 -0.09 12.44
CA ILE A 296 3.91 0.65 13.42
C ILE A 296 4.41 0.37 14.84
N ASP A 297 4.68 -0.90 15.18
CA ASP A 297 5.07 -1.33 16.52
C ASP A 297 5.88 -2.64 16.48
N ASN A 298 6.11 -3.25 17.63
CA ASN A 298 6.84 -4.51 17.78
C ASN A 298 5.94 -5.70 17.40
N LEU A 299 6.39 -6.52 16.46
CA LEU A 299 5.68 -7.70 15.96
C LEU A 299 5.21 -8.68 17.05
N THR A 300 5.97 -8.81 18.13
CA THR A 300 5.69 -9.83 19.17
C THR A 300 4.44 -9.58 19.98
N ASP A 301 3.92 -8.36 19.95
CA ASP A 301 2.77 -7.93 20.74
C ASP A 301 1.47 -7.94 19.93
N TRP A 302 1.52 -8.38 18.68
CA TRP A 302 0.42 -8.28 17.74
C TRP A 302 0.14 -9.59 17.01
N GLU A 303 -1.13 -9.83 16.74
CA GLU A 303 -1.59 -10.89 15.84
C GLU A 303 -2.55 -10.33 14.79
N PRO A 304 -2.61 -10.93 13.59
CA PRO A 304 -3.65 -10.60 12.64
C PRO A 304 -5.03 -10.84 13.25
N LEU A 305 -5.92 -9.85 13.09
CA LEU A 305 -7.31 -10.02 13.47
C LEU A 305 -7.96 -11.02 12.49
N PRO A 306 -8.61 -12.07 12.96
CA PRO A 306 -9.33 -12.99 12.09
C PRO A 306 -10.49 -12.29 11.38
N ALA A 307 -10.95 -12.84 10.27
CA ALA A 307 -12.13 -12.34 9.60
C ALA A 307 -13.33 -12.32 10.55
N LEU A 308 -13.88 -11.13 10.77
CA LEU A 308 -15.05 -10.96 11.64
C LEU A 308 -16.33 -11.32 10.87
N THR A 309 -17.33 -11.86 11.58
CA THR A 309 -18.65 -12.13 11.03
C THR A 309 -19.73 -11.35 11.79
N ALA A 310 -20.64 -10.71 11.06
CA ALA A 310 -21.77 -9.99 11.67
C ALA A 310 -22.91 -10.95 12.10
N ASP A 311 -22.98 -12.11 11.47
CA ASP A 311 -23.94 -13.17 11.77
C ASP A 311 -23.33 -14.55 11.43
N THR A 312 -24.18 -15.58 11.27
CA THR A 312 -23.74 -16.94 10.93
C THR A 312 -23.22 -17.12 9.50
N ARG A 313 -23.13 -16.06 8.70
CA ARG A 313 -22.58 -16.12 7.34
C ARG A 313 -21.07 -16.21 7.42
N ASN A 314 -20.55 -17.30 6.90
CA ASN A 314 -19.11 -17.52 6.82
C ASN A 314 -18.57 -16.71 5.64
N ILE A 315 -18.00 -15.53 5.92
CA ILE A 315 -17.52 -14.62 4.90
C ILE A 315 -16.00 -14.72 4.86
N THR A 316 -15.48 -15.23 3.76
CA THR A 316 -14.06 -15.20 3.49
C THR A 316 -13.75 -13.92 2.73
N PRO A 317 -12.90 -13.02 3.27
CA PRO A 317 -12.41 -11.87 2.53
C PRO A 317 -11.78 -12.37 1.23
N GLN A 318 -12.24 -11.85 0.10
CA GLN A 318 -11.60 -12.12 -1.18
C GLN A 318 -10.71 -10.93 -1.52
N ASN A 319 -9.46 -11.19 -1.83
CA ASN A 319 -8.64 -10.19 -2.49
C ASN A 319 -9.17 -10.00 -3.91
N GLY A 320 -9.87 -8.89 -4.16
CA GLY A 320 -10.44 -8.57 -5.46
C GLY A 320 -9.41 -8.22 -6.52
N SER A 321 -8.15 -8.06 -6.15
CA SER A 321 -7.08 -7.74 -7.08
C SER A 321 -6.53 -9.02 -7.73
N PHE A 322 -6.93 -9.27 -8.96
CA PHE A 322 -6.32 -10.30 -9.80
C PHE A 322 -4.82 -10.02 -10.08
N THR A 323 -4.35 -8.81 -9.84
CA THR A 323 -3.03 -8.32 -10.19
C THR A 323 -2.34 -7.56 -9.05
N SER A 324 -2.50 -8.01 -7.82
CA SER A 324 -1.91 -7.36 -6.64
C SER A 324 -0.39 -7.19 -6.71
N GLY A 325 0.28 -7.99 -7.52
CA GLY A 325 1.73 -7.91 -7.77
C GLY A 325 2.12 -7.15 -9.04
N PHE A 326 1.26 -6.27 -9.57
CA PHE A 326 1.54 -5.49 -10.77
C PHE A 326 1.14 -4.02 -10.60
N ALA A 327 2.03 -3.11 -10.98
CA ALA A 327 1.74 -1.69 -11.13
C ALA A 327 2.38 -1.14 -12.39
N ARG A 328 1.57 -0.42 -13.22
CA ARG A 328 2.00 0.09 -14.53
C ARG A 328 2.97 1.25 -14.43
N GLY A 329 2.80 2.13 -13.49
CA GLY A 329 3.50 3.42 -13.42
C GLY A 329 4.42 3.59 -12.20
N ARG A 330 4.99 2.53 -11.71
CA ARG A 330 5.81 2.51 -10.50
C ARG A 330 7.27 2.80 -10.73
#